data_2e95ef02123408dd57c32d1308496e60
#
_entry.id   2e95ef02123408dd57c32d1308496e60
#
_cell.length_a   1.000
_cell.length_b   1.000
_cell.length_c   1.000
_cell.angle_alpha   90.00
_cell.angle_beta   90.00
_cell.angle_gamma   90.00
#
_symmetry.space_group_name_H-M   'P 1'
#
loop_
_entity.id
_entity.type
_entity.pdbx_description
1 polymer ?
#
loop_
_entity_poly.entity_id
_entity_poly.type
_entity_poly.pdbx_seq_one_letter_code
_entity_poly.pdbx_strand_id
1 'polypeptide(L)'
;MVNYLKENEMNIIKKVATTVFCVFLICLLLAPVGILYFISQNEQAQYQPEPVPVVEELAYGDVLPVVRRDIYETIKISGTVVSASDFFVELKARDPYDLRFMVSVGDVIHPGDLIAYDGSKKIVSDAYGLISEISLGNGPYLRLCSLEDLALECYVNDTQRAILQRSSLELLDEDGNALTLLDMDEVYTNGNATRVLLRYDAENLRYGQTFIDLILSTGKVYSQALVVDERCVYKKPNTDSYFLRLVDQDGHFISETQVKVGYSDGTYICVSGIEEGTLCDSGYKTLAEEQYAGT
;
A
#
# COMPACT_ATOMS: atom_id res chain seq x y z
N MET A 1 -68.74 -73.13 58.35
CA MET A 1 -67.53 -72.32 58.73
C MET A 1 -66.35 -72.56 57.81
N VAL A 2 -66.11 -73.81 57.38
CA VAL A 2 -64.95 -74.17 56.53
C VAL A 2 -64.98 -73.55 55.11
N ASN A 3 -66.11 -73.37 54.50
CA ASN A 3 -66.24 -72.78 53.13
C ASN A 3 -65.95 -71.28 53.11
N TYR A 4 -66.19 -70.56 54.15
CA TYR A 4 -65.95 -69.09 54.19
C TYR A 4 -64.48 -68.76 54.35
N LEU A 5 -63.70 -69.61 55.02
CA LEU A 5 -62.27 -69.48 55.15
C LEU A 5 -61.52 -69.73 53.77
N LYS A 6 -62.05 -70.73 53.04
CA LYS A 6 -61.44 -71.12 51.73
C LYS A 6 -61.66 -70.06 50.63
N GLU A 7 -62.84 -69.37 50.69
CA GLU A 7 -63.22 -68.33 49.78
C GLU A 7 -62.37 -67.04 50.03
N ASN A 8 -62.09 -66.76 51.29
CA ASN A 8 -61.28 -65.63 51.72
C ASN A 8 -59.79 -65.82 51.34
N GLU A 9 -59.29 -67.04 51.53
CA GLU A 9 -57.93 -67.35 51.10
C GLU A 9 -57.77 -67.27 49.59
N MET A 10 -58.73 -67.73 48.80
CA MET A 10 -58.69 -67.68 47.36
C MET A 10 -58.77 -66.23 46.82
N ASN A 11 -59.51 -65.32 47.50
CA ASN A 11 -59.58 -63.92 47.18
C ASN A 11 -58.30 -63.16 47.53
N ILE A 12 -57.62 -63.56 48.62
CA ILE A 12 -56.31 -62.98 48.95
C ILE A 12 -55.24 -63.41 47.96
N ILE A 13 -55.24 -64.72 47.57
CA ILE A 13 -54.31 -65.20 46.56
C ILE A 13 -54.52 -64.53 45.21
N LYS A 14 -55.79 -64.33 44.80
CA LYS A 14 -56.06 -63.59 43.55
C LYS A 14 -55.61 -62.12 43.59
N LYS A 15 -55.82 -61.42 44.72
CA LYS A 15 -55.36 -60.05 44.90
C LYS A 15 -53.83 -59.95 44.87
N VAL A 16 -53.16 -60.86 45.58
CA VAL A 16 -51.67 -60.91 45.54
C VAL A 16 -51.18 -61.24 44.15
N ALA A 17 -51.77 -62.22 43.44
CA ALA A 17 -51.40 -62.52 42.07
C ALA A 17 -51.62 -61.37 41.10
N THR A 18 -52.76 -60.64 41.26
CA THR A 18 -53.01 -59.44 40.44
C THR A 18 -52.04 -58.32 40.74
N THR A 19 -51.68 -58.09 42.01
CA THR A 19 -50.72 -57.09 42.40
C THR A 19 -49.33 -57.39 41.84
N VAL A 20 -48.84 -58.63 41.98
CA VAL A 20 -47.61 -59.10 41.43
C VAL A 20 -47.55 -58.97 39.89
N PHE A 21 -48.63 -59.31 39.22
CA PHE A 21 -48.81 -59.17 37.80
C PHE A 21 -48.73 -57.69 37.35
N CYS A 22 -49.46 -56.79 38.09
CA CYS A 22 -49.37 -55.36 37.82
C CYS A 22 -47.96 -54.79 38.00
N VAL A 23 -47.23 -55.17 39.07
CA VAL A 23 -45.83 -54.75 39.33
C VAL A 23 -44.92 -55.28 38.22
N PHE A 24 -45.14 -56.54 37.80
CA PHE A 24 -44.34 -57.10 36.70
C PHE A 24 -44.58 -56.34 35.39
N LEU A 25 -45.79 -55.98 35.07
CA LEU A 25 -46.18 -55.19 33.90
C LEU A 25 -45.57 -53.80 33.93
N ILE A 26 -45.56 -53.13 35.08
CA ILE A 26 -44.88 -51.82 35.27
C ILE A 26 -43.43 -51.92 35.09
N CYS A 27 -42.77 -52.96 35.66
CA CYS A 27 -41.32 -53.20 35.45
C CYS A 27 -41.00 -53.46 33.96
N LEU A 28 -41.86 -54.19 33.27
CA LEU A 28 -41.68 -54.52 31.84
C LEU A 28 -41.83 -53.27 30.94
N LEU A 29 -42.72 -52.33 31.32
CA LEU A 29 -42.87 -51.05 30.64
C LEU A 29 -41.73 -50.07 30.93
N LEU A 30 -41.18 -50.09 32.15
CA LEU A 30 -40.10 -49.18 32.53
C LEU A 30 -38.69 -49.66 32.12
N ALA A 31 -38.52 -50.98 31.94
CA ALA A 31 -37.22 -51.55 31.53
C ALA A 31 -36.65 -50.96 30.24
N PRO A 32 -37.43 -50.78 29.15
CA PRO A 32 -36.91 -50.19 27.91
C PRO A 32 -36.47 -48.73 28.13
N VAL A 33 -37.17 -47.94 28.97
CA VAL A 33 -36.84 -46.55 29.29
C VAL A 33 -35.50 -46.51 30.06
N GLY A 34 -35.33 -47.40 31.02
CA GLY A 34 -34.09 -47.53 31.78
C GLY A 34 -32.89 -47.93 30.90
N ILE A 35 -33.10 -48.87 29.98
CA ILE A 35 -32.09 -49.29 29.03
C ILE A 35 -31.70 -48.14 28.07
N LEU A 36 -32.67 -47.40 27.52
CA LEU A 36 -32.44 -46.26 26.66
C LEU A 36 -31.70 -45.15 27.39
N TYR A 37 -32.09 -44.89 28.66
CA TYR A 37 -31.38 -43.91 29.49
C TYR A 37 -29.94 -44.30 29.74
N PHE A 38 -29.66 -45.58 30.01
CA PHE A 38 -28.33 -46.10 30.25
C PHE A 38 -27.47 -46.07 28.99
N ILE A 39 -28.01 -46.38 27.83
CA ILE A 39 -27.37 -46.26 26.52
C ILE A 39 -27.02 -44.80 26.24
N SER A 40 -27.97 -43.89 26.41
CA SER A 40 -27.76 -42.45 26.20
C SER A 40 -26.66 -41.87 27.12
N GLN A 41 -26.61 -42.27 28.38
CA GLN A 41 -25.52 -41.85 29.29
C GLN A 41 -24.16 -42.43 28.87
N ASN A 42 -24.12 -43.65 28.37
CA ASN A 42 -22.88 -44.29 27.95
C ASN A 42 -22.38 -43.70 26.64
N GLU A 43 -23.29 -43.36 25.71
CA GLU A 43 -22.91 -42.66 24.46
C GLU A 43 -22.40 -41.22 24.75
N GLN A 44 -23.04 -40.51 25.70
CA GLN A 44 -22.56 -39.20 26.10
C GLN A 44 -21.19 -39.26 26.81
N ALA A 45 -20.91 -40.31 27.55
CA ALA A 45 -19.61 -40.52 28.22
C ALA A 45 -18.50 -40.95 27.26
N GLN A 46 -18.86 -41.58 26.13
CA GLN A 46 -17.89 -41.96 25.09
C GLN A 46 -17.64 -40.85 24.05
N TYR A 47 -18.53 -39.87 23.94
CA TYR A 47 -18.34 -38.72 23.06
C TYR A 47 -17.42 -37.69 23.76
N GLN A 48 -16.14 -38.00 23.92
CA GLN A 48 -15.15 -36.96 24.01
C GLN A 48 -14.93 -36.44 22.58
N PRO A 49 -15.31 -35.20 22.26
CA PRO A 49 -14.93 -34.62 20.99
C PRO A 49 -13.40 -34.74 20.90
N GLU A 50 -12.91 -35.34 19.83
CA GLU A 50 -11.47 -35.31 19.54
C GLU A 50 -11.04 -33.85 19.66
N PRO A 51 -9.96 -33.54 20.41
CA PRO A 51 -9.45 -32.19 20.47
C PRO A 51 -9.19 -31.79 19.02
N VAL A 52 -9.94 -30.79 18.53
CA VAL A 52 -9.69 -30.20 17.23
C VAL A 52 -8.23 -29.81 17.28
N PRO A 53 -7.37 -30.32 16.37
CA PRO A 53 -5.98 -29.89 16.36
C PRO A 53 -5.98 -28.38 16.25
N VAL A 54 -5.45 -27.71 17.26
CA VAL A 54 -5.19 -26.26 17.19
C VAL A 54 -4.14 -26.16 16.11
N VAL A 55 -4.56 -25.75 14.93
CA VAL A 55 -3.62 -25.38 13.87
C VAL A 55 -2.95 -24.12 14.39
N GLU A 56 -1.73 -24.26 14.86
CA GLU A 56 -0.90 -23.13 15.25
C GLU A 56 -0.64 -22.34 13.96
N GLU A 57 -1.33 -21.21 13.81
CA GLU A 57 -1.10 -20.31 12.69
C GLU A 57 0.24 -19.61 12.91
N LEU A 58 1.16 -19.84 11.99
CA LEU A 58 2.45 -19.18 11.94
C LEU A 58 2.34 -17.80 11.28
N ALA A 59 3.35 -16.96 11.50
CA ALA A 59 3.53 -15.72 10.77
C ALA A 59 3.66 -15.99 9.27
N TYR A 60 3.09 -15.13 8.45
CA TYR A 60 3.15 -15.21 6.98
C TYR A 60 4.38 -14.49 6.41
N GLY A 61 5.06 -13.68 7.21
CA GLY A 61 6.25 -12.92 6.83
C GLY A 61 7.24 -12.78 7.98
N ASP A 62 8.02 -11.70 7.92
CA ASP A 62 8.98 -11.39 8.97
C ASP A 62 8.28 -11.00 10.26
N VAL A 63 8.83 -11.43 11.39
CA VAL A 63 8.39 -11.01 12.73
C VAL A 63 9.13 -9.73 13.10
N LEU A 64 8.41 -8.62 13.15
CA LEU A 64 8.98 -7.29 13.34
C LEU A 64 8.43 -6.62 14.61
N PRO A 65 9.30 -5.98 15.42
CA PRO A 65 8.87 -5.35 16.66
C PRO A 65 8.28 -3.96 16.44
N VAL A 66 7.33 -3.58 17.29
CA VAL A 66 6.95 -2.19 17.52
C VAL A 66 8.07 -1.50 18.29
N VAL A 67 8.62 -0.40 17.77
CA VAL A 67 9.76 0.31 18.35
C VAL A 67 9.46 1.79 18.53
N ARG A 68 10.26 2.47 19.39
CA ARG A 68 10.27 3.93 19.44
C ARG A 68 11.38 4.49 18.58
N ARG A 69 11.01 5.44 17.74
CA ARG A 69 11.99 6.19 16.94
C ARG A 69 11.44 7.56 16.56
N ASP A 70 12.34 8.43 16.14
CA ASP A 70 11.96 9.68 15.51
C ASP A 70 11.58 9.39 14.05
N ILE A 71 10.46 9.98 13.62
CA ILE A 71 9.98 9.91 12.24
C ILE A 71 9.84 11.33 11.71
N TYR A 72 10.39 11.57 10.52
CA TYR A 72 10.42 12.90 9.89
C TYR A 72 9.30 12.96 8.87
N GLU A 73 8.47 14.00 8.99
CA GLU A 73 7.40 14.20 8.01
C GLU A 73 7.98 14.69 6.70
N THR A 74 7.76 13.91 5.65
CA THR A 74 8.20 14.22 4.28
C THR A 74 7.03 14.26 3.32
N ILE A 75 7.21 14.95 2.21
CA ILE A 75 6.26 14.99 1.09
C ILE A 75 7.03 14.64 -0.17
N LYS A 76 6.47 13.72 -0.94
CA LYS A 76 7.01 13.31 -2.23
C LYS A 76 6.46 14.19 -3.34
N ILE A 77 7.32 14.59 -4.26
CA ILE A 77 6.96 15.20 -5.54
C ILE A 77 7.62 14.42 -6.67
N SER A 78 6.89 14.24 -7.75
CA SER A 78 7.37 13.49 -8.92
C SER A 78 7.32 14.38 -10.15
N GLY A 79 8.27 14.20 -11.04
CA GLY A 79 8.32 15.00 -12.25
C GLY A 79 9.03 14.35 -13.41
N THR A 80 9.22 15.16 -14.45
CA THR A 80 9.91 14.81 -15.68
C THR A 80 11.01 15.82 -15.93
N VAL A 81 12.20 15.36 -16.33
CA VAL A 81 13.29 16.24 -16.71
C VAL A 81 13.01 16.87 -18.07
N VAL A 82 12.95 18.17 -18.08
CA VAL A 82 12.73 18.99 -19.27
C VAL A 82 13.83 20.00 -19.45
N SER A 83 13.92 20.62 -20.61
CA SER A 83 14.72 21.82 -20.80
C SER A 83 14.06 23.00 -20.07
N ALA A 84 14.86 23.72 -19.30
CA ALA A 84 14.40 24.93 -18.61
C ALA A 84 14.48 26.15 -19.51
N SER A 85 15.25 26.09 -20.61
CA SER A 85 15.42 27.17 -21.57
C SER A 85 15.34 26.68 -23.01
N ASP A 86 14.64 27.44 -23.82
CA ASP A 86 14.58 27.27 -25.26
C ASP A 86 15.26 28.43 -25.95
N PHE A 87 15.83 28.20 -27.09
CA PHE A 87 16.38 29.25 -27.94
C PHE A 87 16.06 29.02 -29.41
N PHE A 88 16.12 30.10 -30.20
CA PHE A 88 15.78 30.10 -31.60
C PHE A 88 17.04 30.26 -32.44
N VAL A 89 17.19 29.40 -33.45
CA VAL A 89 18.23 29.54 -34.48
C VAL A 89 17.52 30.01 -35.74
N GLU A 90 17.75 31.28 -36.10
CA GLU A 90 17.25 31.85 -37.36
C GLU A 90 17.96 31.22 -38.56
N LEU A 91 17.20 30.77 -39.53
CA LEU A 91 17.74 30.24 -40.78
C LEU A 91 17.75 31.32 -41.84
N LYS A 92 18.94 31.85 -42.13
CA LYS A 92 19.15 32.87 -43.15
C LYS A 92 19.05 32.25 -44.55
N ALA A 93 17.84 32.10 -45.03
CA ALA A 93 17.54 31.55 -46.36
C ALA A 93 17.16 32.65 -47.35
N ARG A 94 17.49 32.45 -48.65
CA ARG A 94 17.10 33.33 -49.75
C ARG A 94 15.61 33.21 -50.05
N ASP A 95 15.11 31.96 -50.06
CA ASP A 95 13.71 31.63 -50.13
C ASP A 95 13.38 30.61 -49.05
N PRO A 96 12.56 31.00 -48.03
CA PRO A 96 12.14 30.08 -46.97
C PRO A 96 11.43 28.82 -47.49
N TYR A 97 10.78 28.87 -48.62
CA TYR A 97 10.03 27.75 -49.19
C TYR A 97 10.90 26.78 -50.01
N ASP A 98 12.13 27.17 -50.34
CA ASP A 98 13.11 26.32 -51.05
C ASP A 98 14.12 25.65 -50.11
N LEU A 99 13.89 25.75 -48.80
CA LEU A 99 14.70 25.09 -47.79
C LEU A 99 14.48 23.60 -47.79
N ARG A 100 15.54 22.83 -48.02
CA ARG A 100 15.53 21.38 -47.89
C ARG A 100 16.19 21.00 -46.56
N PHE A 101 15.40 20.67 -45.57
CA PHE A 101 15.89 20.22 -44.28
C PHE A 101 16.54 18.85 -44.34
N MET A 102 17.62 18.70 -43.60
CA MET A 102 18.37 17.45 -43.38
C MET A 102 18.22 16.94 -41.97
N VAL A 103 17.47 17.65 -41.13
CA VAL A 103 17.15 17.35 -39.74
C VAL A 103 15.65 17.33 -39.51
N SER A 104 15.21 16.70 -38.44
CA SER A 104 13.82 16.54 -38.03
C SER A 104 13.61 16.99 -36.60
N VAL A 105 12.36 17.25 -36.21
CA VAL A 105 12.00 17.45 -34.81
C VAL A 105 12.35 16.18 -34.03
N GLY A 106 13.03 16.34 -32.89
CA GLY A 106 13.55 15.26 -32.06
C GLY A 106 15.03 14.92 -32.31
N ASP A 107 15.67 15.49 -33.34
CA ASP A 107 17.10 15.32 -33.56
C ASP A 107 17.90 16.22 -32.60
N VAL A 108 19.02 15.70 -32.09
CA VAL A 108 20.03 16.48 -31.37
C VAL A 108 21.05 16.99 -32.38
N ILE A 109 21.27 18.31 -32.38
CA ILE A 109 22.25 18.95 -33.28
C ILE A 109 23.42 19.53 -32.48
N HIS A 110 24.58 19.56 -33.14
CA HIS A 110 25.81 20.13 -32.61
C HIS A 110 26.30 21.26 -33.52
N PRO A 111 27.15 22.16 -33.03
CA PRO A 111 27.80 23.14 -33.87
C PRO A 111 28.56 22.48 -35.03
N GLY A 112 28.28 22.92 -36.26
CA GLY A 112 28.82 22.36 -37.50
C GLY A 112 27.94 21.33 -38.20
N ASP A 113 26.85 20.83 -37.56
CA ASP A 113 25.93 19.90 -38.19
C ASP A 113 25.14 20.57 -39.32
N LEU A 114 24.93 19.82 -40.41
CA LEU A 114 24.15 20.28 -41.58
C LEU A 114 22.68 20.27 -41.23
N ILE A 115 22.08 21.48 -41.19
CA ILE A 115 20.64 21.65 -40.89
C ILE A 115 19.83 21.59 -42.17
N ALA A 116 20.19 22.36 -43.20
CA ALA A 116 19.42 22.48 -44.41
C ALA A 116 20.27 22.88 -45.62
N TYR A 117 19.67 22.78 -46.78
CA TYR A 117 20.19 23.39 -48.00
C TYR A 117 19.23 24.54 -48.45
N ASP A 118 19.81 25.69 -48.80
CA ASP A 118 19.15 26.79 -49.51
C ASP A 118 19.66 26.74 -50.97
N GLY A 119 18.97 26.05 -51.85
CA GLY A 119 19.47 25.66 -53.16
C GLY A 119 20.75 24.81 -53.05
N SER A 120 21.90 25.36 -53.45
CA SER A 120 23.20 24.69 -53.31
C SER A 120 23.99 25.09 -52.07
N LYS A 121 23.51 26.10 -51.32
CA LYS A 121 24.18 26.60 -50.11
C LYS A 121 23.84 25.74 -48.89
N LYS A 122 24.87 25.30 -48.15
CA LYS A 122 24.68 24.60 -46.90
C LYS A 122 24.41 25.59 -45.76
N ILE A 123 23.42 25.26 -44.93
CA ILE A 123 23.14 25.91 -43.65
C ILE A 123 23.55 24.91 -42.56
N VAL A 124 24.48 25.33 -41.71
CA VAL A 124 25.02 24.52 -40.61
C VAL A 124 24.63 25.13 -39.27
N SER A 125 24.52 24.31 -38.24
CA SER A 125 24.25 24.75 -36.88
C SER A 125 25.46 25.45 -36.27
N ASP A 126 25.21 26.50 -35.50
CA ASP A 126 26.18 27.10 -34.57
C ASP A 126 25.84 26.81 -33.11
N ALA A 127 24.79 26.03 -32.89
CA ALA A 127 24.21 25.74 -31.58
C ALA A 127 24.15 24.24 -31.29
N TYR A 128 24.10 23.91 -29.98
CA TYR A 128 23.83 22.58 -29.45
C TYR A 128 22.47 22.51 -28.82
N GLY A 129 21.67 21.50 -29.13
CA GLY A 129 20.37 21.29 -28.53
C GLY A 129 19.50 20.27 -29.25
N LEU A 130 18.34 20.01 -28.67
CA LEU A 130 17.28 19.14 -29.24
C LEU A 130 16.32 19.99 -30.05
N ILE A 131 16.04 19.63 -31.31
CA ILE A 131 15.07 20.34 -32.15
C ILE A 131 13.66 20.04 -31.64
N SER A 132 12.98 21.06 -31.10
CA SER A 132 11.58 20.98 -30.64
C SER A 132 10.59 21.46 -31.72
N GLU A 133 11.01 22.35 -32.62
CA GLU A 133 10.16 22.89 -33.68
C GLU A 133 10.99 23.29 -34.89
N ILE A 134 10.42 23.09 -36.08
CA ILE A 134 10.92 23.61 -37.37
C ILE A 134 9.85 24.50 -37.98
N SER A 135 10.11 25.79 -38.11
CA SER A 135 9.18 26.74 -38.71
C SER A 135 9.65 27.22 -40.05
N LEU A 136 8.72 27.23 -41.06
CA LEU A 136 8.95 27.63 -42.43
C LEU A 136 8.28 28.97 -42.80
N GLY A 137 7.78 29.72 -41.86
CA GLY A 137 7.07 30.97 -42.10
C GLY A 137 7.98 32.12 -42.62
N ASN A 138 7.48 33.36 -42.56
CA ASN A 138 8.26 34.56 -42.88
C ASN A 138 9.33 34.80 -41.81
N GLY A 139 10.48 34.17 -41.99
CA GLY A 139 11.57 34.07 -40.99
C GLY A 139 11.69 32.64 -40.50
N PRO A 140 12.26 31.72 -41.33
CA PRO A 140 12.40 30.33 -40.97
C PRO A 140 13.36 30.20 -39.79
N TYR A 141 12.98 29.34 -38.80
CA TYR A 141 13.79 29.09 -37.60
C TYR A 141 13.69 27.65 -37.16
N LEU A 142 14.69 27.24 -36.37
CA LEU A 142 14.61 26.09 -35.50
C LEU A 142 14.42 26.58 -34.06
N ARG A 143 13.52 25.94 -33.32
CA ARG A 143 13.45 26.06 -31.87
C ARG A 143 14.21 24.88 -31.26
N LEU A 144 15.15 25.19 -30.44
CA LEU A 144 15.99 24.20 -29.76
C LEU A 144 15.73 24.24 -28.27
N CYS A 145 15.57 23.07 -27.68
CA CYS A 145 15.61 22.88 -26.22
C CYS A 145 17.09 22.73 -25.80
N SER A 146 17.49 23.49 -24.81
CA SER A 146 18.80 23.33 -24.20
C SER A 146 18.91 21.97 -23.50
N LEU A 147 20.01 21.25 -23.75
CA LEU A 147 20.33 20.00 -23.06
C LEU A 147 21.31 20.22 -21.90
N GLU A 148 21.80 21.46 -21.73
CA GLU A 148 22.72 21.87 -20.65
C GLU A 148 21.97 22.53 -19.50
N ASP A 149 20.81 23.13 -19.74
CA ASP A 149 19.94 23.76 -18.75
C ASP A 149 18.71 22.89 -18.54
N LEU A 150 18.85 21.88 -17.69
CA LEU A 150 17.77 20.92 -17.37
C LEU A 150 17.13 21.27 -16.05
N ALA A 151 15.83 21.03 -15.95
CA ALA A 151 15.03 21.17 -14.74
C ALA A 151 14.03 20.03 -14.59
N LEU A 152 13.62 19.73 -13.38
CA LEU A 152 12.51 18.84 -13.12
C LEU A 152 11.19 19.63 -13.24
N GLU A 153 10.40 19.28 -14.22
CA GLU A 153 9.03 19.77 -14.34
C GLU A 153 8.11 18.94 -13.46
N CYS A 154 7.45 19.55 -12.50
CA CYS A 154 6.47 18.91 -11.65
C CYS A 154 5.24 19.79 -11.42
N TYR A 155 4.15 19.15 -10.97
CA TYR A 155 2.92 19.82 -10.58
C TYR A 155 2.77 19.71 -9.07
N VAL A 156 2.73 20.85 -8.41
CA VAL A 156 2.69 20.94 -6.95
C VAL A 156 1.41 21.62 -6.47
N ASN A 157 0.87 21.16 -5.37
CA ASN A 157 -0.21 21.82 -4.68
C ASN A 157 0.31 22.98 -3.80
N ASP A 158 -0.60 23.77 -3.21
CA ASP A 158 -0.24 24.93 -2.39
C ASP A 158 0.63 24.54 -1.18
N THR A 159 0.43 23.38 -0.57
CA THR A 159 1.22 22.91 0.57
C THR A 159 2.65 22.59 0.13
N GLN A 160 2.81 21.84 -0.95
CA GLN A 160 4.12 21.49 -1.52
C GLN A 160 4.87 22.76 -1.97
N ARG A 161 4.17 23.69 -2.64
CA ARG A 161 4.71 24.99 -3.05
C ARG A 161 5.22 25.79 -1.85
N ALA A 162 4.44 25.88 -0.79
CA ALA A 162 4.84 26.60 0.43
C ALA A 162 6.07 25.99 1.11
N ILE A 163 6.29 24.68 0.98
CA ILE A 163 7.50 24.02 1.48
C ILE A 163 8.69 24.31 0.57
N LEU A 164 8.54 24.24 -0.74
CA LEU A 164 9.60 24.55 -1.71
C LEU A 164 10.12 26.00 -1.57
N GLN A 165 9.27 26.92 -1.15
CA GLN A 165 9.64 28.34 -0.94
C GLN A 165 10.35 28.62 0.40
N ARG A 166 10.56 27.61 1.26
CA ARG A 166 11.23 27.81 2.55
C ARG A 166 12.74 27.99 2.37
N SER A 167 13.31 28.90 3.14
CA SER A 167 14.76 29.13 3.17
C SER A 167 15.57 27.98 3.76
N SER A 168 14.94 27.10 4.53
CA SER A 168 15.53 25.91 5.15
C SER A 168 14.99 24.63 4.52
N LEU A 169 14.82 24.61 3.21
CA LEU A 169 14.37 23.45 2.49
C LEU A 169 15.45 22.35 2.56
N GLU A 170 15.02 21.17 3.00
CA GLU A 170 15.78 19.93 2.88
C GLU A 170 15.15 19.11 1.77
N LEU A 171 15.92 18.92 0.71
CA LEU A 171 15.53 18.18 -0.49
C LEU A 171 16.39 16.93 -0.57
N LEU A 172 15.75 15.77 -0.77
CA LEU A 172 16.43 14.49 -0.89
C LEU A 172 16.04 13.82 -2.20
N ASP A 173 16.92 12.98 -2.74
CA ASP A 173 16.59 12.05 -3.81
C ASP A 173 15.88 10.79 -3.27
N GLU A 174 15.56 9.85 -4.15
CA GLU A 174 14.91 8.57 -3.78
C GLU A 174 15.77 7.70 -2.85
N ASP A 175 17.10 7.84 -2.93
CA ASP A 175 18.06 7.10 -2.11
C ASP A 175 18.32 7.78 -0.76
N GLY A 176 17.72 8.97 -0.53
CA GLY A 176 17.86 9.75 0.69
C GLY A 176 19.11 10.64 0.71
N ASN A 177 19.77 10.87 -0.44
CA ASN A 177 20.90 11.80 -0.53
C ASN A 177 20.38 13.23 -0.57
N ALA A 178 21.06 14.12 0.17
CA ALA A 178 20.71 15.53 0.18
C ALA A 178 21.02 16.20 -1.16
N LEU A 179 20.06 16.97 -1.65
CA LEU A 179 20.16 17.78 -2.87
C LEU A 179 20.02 19.26 -2.51
N THR A 180 20.64 20.12 -3.29
CA THR A 180 20.51 21.56 -3.16
C THR A 180 19.57 22.09 -4.24
N LEU A 181 18.46 22.70 -3.84
CA LEU A 181 17.63 23.45 -4.78
C LEU A 181 18.37 24.73 -5.19
N LEU A 182 18.68 24.84 -6.48
CA LEU A 182 19.38 25.99 -7.05
C LEU A 182 18.41 27.10 -7.42
N ASP A 183 17.27 26.74 -8.02
CA ASP A 183 16.27 27.67 -8.49
C ASP A 183 14.91 27.01 -8.65
N MET A 184 13.83 27.80 -8.58
CA MET A 184 12.45 27.38 -8.80
C MET A 184 11.70 28.42 -9.60
N ASP A 185 11.29 28.08 -10.82
CA ASP A 185 10.43 28.90 -11.66
C ASP A 185 8.98 28.40 -11.60
N GLU A 186 8.05 29.28 -11.22
CA GLU A 186 6.62 29.02 -11.36
C GLU A 186 6.17 29.41 -12.77
N VAL A 187 5.80 28.40 -13.56
CA VAL A 187 5.50 28.63 -15.00
C VAL A 187 4.02 28.87 -15.23
N TYR A 188 3.15 28.17 -14.50
CA TYR A 188 1.71 28.24 -14.73
C TYR A 188 0.94 27.64 -13.56
N THR A 189 -0.19 28.27 -13.20
CA THR A 189 -1.13 27.72 -12.21
C THR A 189 -2.45 27.37 -12.88
N ASN A 190 -2.92 26.16 -12.68
CA ASN A 190 -4.21 25.70 -13.17
C ASN A 190 -5.02 25.08 -12.01
N GLY A 191 -5.99 25.84 -11.52
CA GLY A 191 -6.77 25.43 -10.35
C GLY A 191 -5.89 25.27 -9.11
N ASN A 192 -5.86 24.08 -8.52
CA ASN A 192 -5.12 23.75 -7.30
C ASN A 192 -3.69 23.23 -7.54
N ALA A 193 -3.24 23.21 -8.78
CA ALA A 193 -1.91 22.72 -9.14
C ALA A 193 -1.09 23.82 -9.83
N THR A 194 0.11 24.03 -9.37
CA THR A 194 1.09 24.93 -9.97
C THR A 194 2.15 24.09 -10.69
N ARG A 195 2.39 24.39 -11.96
CA ARG A 195 3.50 23.82 -12.72
C ARG A 195 4.76 24.58 -12.33
N VAL A 196 5.76 23.85 -11.84
CA VAL A 196 7.05 24.41 -11.43
C VAL A 196 8.19 23.72 -12.16
N LEU A 197 9.25 24.46 -12.41
CA LEU A 197 10.53 23.95 -12.88
C LEU A 197 11.53 24.06 -11.74
N LEU A 198 12.06 22.93 -11.29
CA LEU A 198 13.03 22.85 -10.21
C LEU A 198 14.40 22.56 -10.78
N ARG A 199 15.37 23.47 -10.56
CA ARG A 199 16.78 23.24 -10.83
C ARG A 199 17.48 22.87 -9.53
N TYR A 200 18.16 21.75 -9.51
CA TYR A 200 18.89 21.24 -8.35
C TYR A 200 20.19 20.56 -8.77
N ASP A 201 21.09 20.41 -7.83
CA ASP A 201 22.45 19.92 -8.03
C ASP A 201 22.50 18.38 -8.15
N ALA A 202 21.78 17.82 -9.10
CA ALA A 202 21.86 16.39 -9.39
C ALA A 202 22.88 16.12 -10.51
N GLU A 203 23.73 15.14 -10.27
CA GLU A 203 24.57 14.58 -11.32
C GLU A 203 23.71 13.68 -12.24
N ASN A 204 23.97 13.76 -13.55
CA ASN A 204 23.38 12.85 -14.55
C ASN A 204 21.88 13.01 -14.88
N LEU A 205 21.29 14.19 -14.75
CA LEU A 205 19.97 14.45 -15.33
C LEU A 205 20.00 14.27 -16.84
N ARG A 206 18.98 13.62 -17.38
CA ARG A 206 18.80 13.40 -18.82
C ARG A 206 17.46 13.93 -19.28
N TYR A 207 17.45 14.69 -20.34
CA TYR A 207 16.22 15.18 -20.96
C TYR A 207 15.25 14.03 -21.24
N GLY A 208 13.99 14.22 -20.86
CA GLY A 208 12.92 13.24 -21.05
C GLY A 208 12.89 12.10 -20.02
N GLN A 209 13.78 12.11 -19.04
CA GLN A 209 13.72 11.17 -17.91
C GLN A 209 12.46 11.46 -17.11
N THR A 210 11.61 10.44 -16.91
CA THR A 210 10.31 10.52 -16.25
C THR A 210 10.35 9.84 -14.88
N PHE A 211 9.38 10.20 -14.03
CA PHE A 211 9.20 9.59 -12.70
C PHE A 211 10.40 9.77 -11.77
N ILE A 212 11.05 10.93 -11.84
CA ILE A 212 12.03 11.30 -10.83
C ILE A 212 11.28 11.79 -9.61
N ASP A 213 11.54 11.15 -8.50
CA ASP A 213 10.93 11.46 -7.21
C ASP A 213 11.90 12.27 -6.34
N LEU A 214 11.40 13.36 -5.82
CA LEU A 214 12.10 14.18 -4.83
C LEU A 214 11.31 14.15 -3.52
N ILE A 215 12.05 14.05 -2.42
CA ILE A 215 11.50 14.01 -1.08
C ILE A 215 11.78 15.34 -0.39
N LEU A 216 10.71 16.03 0.02
CA LEU A 216 10.77 17.31 0.73
C LEU A 216 10.56 17.09 2.23
N SER A 217 11.46 17.54 3.07
CA SER A 217 11.24 17.59 4.51
C SER A 217 10.25 18.71 4.86
N THR A 218 9.21 18.41 5.61
CA THR A 218 8.28 19.44 6.14
C THR A 218 8.85 20.16 7.35
N GLY A 219 9.95 19.65 7.91
CA GLY A 219 10.55 20.13 9.16
C GLY A 219 9.81 19.66 10.41
N LYS A 220 8.76 18.85 10.27
CA LYS A 220 8.02 18.28 11.40
C LYS A 220 8.58 16.92 11.78
N VAL A 221 8.85 16.75 13.07
CA VAL A 221 9.41 15.53 13.65
C VAL A 221 8.42 14.95 14.66
N TYR A 222 8.12 13.68 14.53
CA TYR A 222 7.38 12.92 15.53
C TYR A 222 8.41 12.19 16.40
N SER A 223 8.86 12.90 17.45
CA SER A 223 9.92 12.37 18.33
C SER A 223 9.44 11.24 19.20
N GLN A 224 10.24 10.18 19.30
CA GLN A 224 9.97 8.99 20.13
C GLN A 224 8.58 8.38 19.87
N ALA A 225 8.08 8.49 18.63
CA ALA A 225 6.82 7.89 18.25
C ALA A 225 6.92 6.36 18.31
N LEU A 226 5.85 5.70 18.77
CA LEU A 226 5.72 4.27 18.55
C LEU A 226 5.45 4.03 17.07
N VAL A 227 6.30 3.22 16.45
CA VAL A 227 6.19 2.90 15.03
C VAL A 227 6.32 1.41 14.79
N VAL A 228 5.75 0.96 13.70
CA VAL A 228 5.91 -0.39 13.18
C VAL A 228 6.17 -0.31 11.68
N ASP A 229 6.80 -1.33 11.10
CA ASP A 229 6.95 -1.44 9.65
C ASP A 229 5.56 -1.39 8.99
N GLU A 230 5.40 -0.58 7.94
CA GLU A 230 4.11 -0.37 7.29
C GLU A 230 3.51 -1.67 6.73
N ARG A 231 4.33 -2.67 6.43
CA ARG A 231 3.90 -4.00 5.99
C ARG A 231 3.10 -4.76 7.05
N CYS A 232 3.30 -4.44 8.35
CA CYS A 232 2.57 -5.08 9.43
C CYS A 232 1.14 -4.55 9.60
N VAL A 233 0.83 -3.38 9.05
CA VAL A 233 -0.46 -2.71 9.23
C VAL A 233 -1.39 -3.04 8.07
N TYR A 234 -2.56 -3.56 8.38
CA TYR A 234 -3.59 -3.86 7.40
C TYR A 234 -4.95 -3.29 7.80
N LYS A 235 -5.79 -3.07 6.80
CA LYS A 235 -7.16 -2.58 6.96
C LYS A 235 -8.14 -3.71 6.69
N LYS A 236 -9.10 -3.93 7.59
CA LYS A 236 -10.19 -4.89 7.32
C LYS A 236 -11.18 -4.28 6.34
N PRO A 237 -11.72 -5.09 5.40
CA PRO A 237 -12.73 -4.62 4.46
C PRO A 237 -13.94 -4.09 5.18
N ASN A 238 -14.56 -3.07 4.58
CA ASN A 238 -15.75 -2.41 5.11
C ASN A 238 -15.58 -1.79 6.50
N THR A 239 -14.35 -1.57 6.95
CA THR A 239 -14.03 -0.85 8.19
C THR A 239 -13.05 0.27 7.92
N ASP A 240 -13.11 1.34 8.72
CA ASP A 240 -12.06 2.38 8.73
C ASP A 240 -11.01 2.10 9.82
N SER A 241 -10.91 0.86 10.25
CA SER A 241 -10.04 0.44 11.34
C SER A 241 -8.81 -0.29 10.81
N TYR A 242 -7.67 0.01 11.41
CA TYR A 242 -6.39 -0.63 11.14
C TYR A 242 -6.06 -1.64 12.21
N PHE A 243 -5.38 -2.71 11.83
CA PHE A 243 -5.07 -3.83 12.69
C PHE A 243 -3.61 -4.26 12.53
N LEU A 244 -3.06 -4.86 13.58
CA LEU A 244 -1.80 -5.58 13.60
C LEU A 244 -2.08 -7.03 13.95
N ARG A 245 -1.42 -7.96 13.26
CA ARG A 245 -1.40 -9.37 13.61
C ARG A 245 -0.22 -9.61 14.55
N LEU A 246 -0.53 -9.94 15.80
CA LEU A 246 0.46 -10.15 16.84
C LEU A 246 0.92 -11.59 16.84
N VAL A 247 2.22 -11.79 17.01
CA VAL A 247 2.88 -13.09 17.05
C VAL A 247 3.84 -13.16 18.24
N ASP A 248 4.20 -14.38 18.64
CA ASP A 248 5.25 -14.61 19.63
C ASP A 248 6.65 -14.62 18.98
N GLN A 249 7.67 -14.93 19.78
CA GLN A 249 9.07 -14.99 19.33
C GLN A 249 9.33 -16.11 18.32
N ASP A 250 8.52 -17.16 18.35
CA ASP A 250 8.59 -18.31 17.46
C ASP A 250 7.73 -18.12 16.19
N GLY A 251 7.03 -16.99 16.10
CA GLY A 251 6.17 -16.62 14.97
C GLY A 251 4.76 -17.20 15.06
N HIS A 252 4.33 -17.77 16.20
CA HIS A 252 2.96 -18.26 16.33
C HIS A 252 2.00 -17.11 16.56
N PHE A 253 0.84 -17.20 15.92
CA PHE A 253 -0.23 -16.21 16.06
C PHE A 253 -0.76 -16.15 17.50
N ILE A 254 -0.82 -14.94 18.04
CA ILE A 254 -1.40 -14.67 19.36
C ILE A 254 -2.80 -14.06 19.21
N SER A 255 -2.89 -12.94 18.51
CA SER A 255 -4.14 -12.19 18.38
C SER A 255 -4.05 -11.12 17.30
N GLU A 256 -5.20 -10.56 16.91
CA GLU A 256 -5.28 -9.32 16.16
C GLU A 256 -5.63 -8.16 17.10
N THR A 257 -4.93 -7.06 16.94
CA THR A 257 -5.16 -5.86 17.75
C THR A 257 -5.46 -4.67 16.87
N GLN A 258 -6.55 -3.98 17.16
CA GLN A 258 -6.89 -2.72 16.50
C GLN A 258 -5.96 -1.62 16.99
N VAL A 259 -5.41 -0.85 16.05
CA VAL A 259 -4.53 0.29 16.32
C VAL A 259 -5.05 1.55 15.64
N LYS A 260 -4.65 2.71 16.19
CA LYS A 260 -4.80 3.98 15.47
C LYS A 260 -3.49 4.26 14.76
N VAL A 261 -3.57 4.57 13.48
CA VAL A 261 -2.41 4.93 12.65
C VAL A 261 -2.28 6.44 12.53
N GLY A 262 -1.04 6.88 12.43
CA GLY A 262 -0.69 8.28 12.22
C GLY A 262 0.09 8.46 10.91
N TYR A 263 1.13 9.29 10.95
CA TYR A 263 1.99 9.55 9.82
C TYR A 263 2.83 8.31 9.45
N SER A 264 3.02 8.09 8.16
CA SER A 264 3.95 7.10 7.59
C SER A 264 5.01 7.80 6.73
N ASP A 265 6.25 7.33 6.80
CA ASP A 265 7.35 7.74 5.90
C ASP A 265 7.52 6.78 4.70
N GLY A 266 6.60 5.82 4.56
CA GLY A 266 6.64 4.78 3.52
C GLY A 266 7.39 3.50 3.95
N THR A 267 8.11 3.53 5.07
CA THR A 267 8.76 2.37 5.67
C THR A 267 8.15 2.05 7.03
N TYR A 268 7.98 3.08 7.84
CA TYR A 268 7.42 2.99 9.18
C TYR A 268 6.17 3.85 9.30
N ILE A 269 5.21 3.35 10.04
CA ILE A 269 3.98 4.07 10.34
C ILE A 269 3.82 4.27 11.85
N CYS A 270 3.47 5.49 12.25
CA CYS A 270 3.16 5.79 13.64
C CYS A 270 1.91 5.03 14.07
N VAL A 271 1.98 4.35 15.21
CA VAL A 271 0.86 3.61 15.77
C VAL A 271 0.60 4.00 17.22
N SER A 272 -0.63 3.80 17.68
CA SER A 272 -0.99 3.95 19.09
C SER A 272 -2.05 2.90 19.48
N GLY A 273 -2.09 2.57 20.78
CA GLY A 273 -2.95 1.50 21.29
C GLY A 273 -2.23 0.15 21.37
N ILE A 274 -0.90 0.15 21.30
CA ILE A 274 -0.05 -1.04 21.41
C ILE A 274 1.20 -0.69 22.22
N GLU A 275 1.85 -1.70 22.80
CA GLU A 275 3.05 -1.53 23.62
C GLU A 275 4.32 -1.68 22.76
N GLU A 276 5.39 -0.98 23.18
CA GLU A 276 6.73 -1.14 22.61
C GLU A 276 7.24 -2.58 22.82
N GLY A 277 7.94 -3.11 21.83
CA GLY A 277 8.46 -4.48 21.84
C GLY A 277 7.46 -5.56 21.43
N THR A 278 6.19 -5.20 21.20
CA THR A 278 5.20 -6.15 20.66
C THR A 278 5.63 -6.60 19.27
N LEU A 279 5.56 -7.91 19.01
CA LEU A 279 5.96 -8.51 17.75
C LEU A 279 4.77 -8.62 16.79
N CYS A 280 4.98 -8.22 15.54
CA CYS A 280 3.96 -8.18 14.50
C CYS A 280 4.41 -8.95 13.24
N ASP A 281 3.45 -9.56 12.56
CA ASP A 281 3.63 -10.28 11.29
C ASP A 281 3.56 -9.32 10.11
N SER A 282 4.63 -9.23 9.30
CA SER A 282 4.69 -8.36 8.13
C SER A 282 4.08 -8.95 6.86
N GLY A 283 3.79 -10.24 6.83
CA GLY A 283 3.28 -10.94 5.64
C GLY A 283 1.76 -10.95 5.50
N TYR A 284 1.03 -10.66 6.58
CA TYR A 284 -0.42 -10.82 6.59
C TYR A 284 -1.16 -9.76 5.74
N LYS A 285 -0.60 -8.57 5.57
CA LYS A 285 -1.20 -7.50 4.74
C LYS A 285 -1.49 -7.97 3.32
N THR A 286 -0.52 -8.60 2.66
CA THR A 286 -0.65 -9.08 1.28
C THR A 286 -1.74 -10.14 1.16
N LEU A 287 -1.81 -11.09 2.11
CA LEU A 287 -2.86 -12.12 2.13
C LEU A 287 -4.25 -11.55 2.39
N ALA A 288 -4.36 -10.57 3.30
CA ALA A 288 -5.62 -9.90 3.56
C ALA A 288 -6.11 -9.15 2.32
N GLU A 289 -5.24 -8.44 1.62
CA GLU A 289 -5.56 -7.71 0.39
C GLU A 289 -5.95 -8.67 -0.75
N GLU A 290 -5.26 -9.80 -0.93
CA GLU A 290 -5.59 -10.82 -1.93
C GLU A 290 -6.94 -11.52 -1.66
N GLN A 291 -7.23 -11.87 -0.42
CA GLN A 291 -8.50 -12.49 -0.04
C GLN A 291 -9.70 -11.59 -0.31
N TYR A 292 -9.52 -10.28 -0.25
CA TYR A 292 -10.59 -9.29 -0.40
C TYR A 292 -10.68 -8.67 -1.79
N ALA A 293 -9.65 -8.79 -2.62
CA ALA A 293 -9.69 -8.39 -4.04
C ALA A 293 -10.51 -9.36 -4.90
N GLY A 294 -10.82 -10.55 -4.39
CA GLY A 294 -11.58 -11.60 -5.08
C GLY A 294 -13.08 -11.64 -4.78
N THR A 295 -13.62 -10.71 -3.98
CA THR A 295 -15.05 -10.59 -3.66
C THR A 295 -15.62 -9.29 -4.18
#